data_aa34ca3a9c2216fabf0e4883710e5226
#
_entry.id   aa34ca3a9c2216fabf0e4883710e5226
#
_cell.length_a   1.000
_cell.length_b   1.000
_cell.length_c   1.000
_cell.angle_alpha   90.00
_cell.angle_beta   90.00
_cell.angle_gamma   90.00
#
_symmetry.space_group_name_H-M   'P 1'
#
loop_
_entity.id
_entity.type
_entity.pdbx_description
1 polymer ?
#
loop_
_entity_poly.entity_id
_entity_poly.type
_entity_poly.pdbx_seq_one_letter_code
_entity_poly.pdbx_strand_id
1 'polypeptide(L)'
;MRYFWLIIVIFIFDQISKWCIHNYMNLYQSIPIIENFLYFTYVTNDGMAFGLSLPGGQIVLSALSIIMTIVLGYLFWLERHGHILMKFALSLIIAGALGNLFDRVSYGEVVDFIHIKLGSFWEWYIFNIADTSVSIGMILFLIHSFYFQDESKEISA
;
A
#
# COMPACT_ATOMS: atom_id res chain seq x y z
N MET A 1 -0.90 -20.46 -6.37
CA MET A 1 -0.79 -20.50 -4.89
C MET A 1 0.44 -19.74 -4.32
N ARG A 2 1.61 -19.72 -4.98
CA ARG A 2 2.83 -19.05 -4.43
C ARG A 2 2.62 -17.55 -4.13
N TYR A 3 1.86 -16.84 -4.96
CA TYR A 3 1.62 -15.39 -4.82
C TYR A 3 0.60 -15.03 -3.73
N PHE A 4 -0.26 -15.96 -3.38
CA PHE A 4 -1.19 -15.79 -2.26
C PHE A 4 -0.45 -15.66 -0.91
N TRP A 5 0.64 -16.43 -0.73
CA TRP A 5 1.46 -16.30 0.46
C TRP A 5 2.15 -14.94 0.57
N LEU A 6 2.51 -14.34 -0.58
CA LEU A 6 3.09 -13.00 -0.60
C LEU A 6 2.10 -11.96 -0.04
N ILE A 7 0.82 -12.04 -0.45
CA ILE A 7 -0.24 -11.16 0.08
C ILE A 7 -0.32 -11.29 1.59
N ILE A 8 -0.38 -12.53 2.11
CA ILE A 8 -0.49 -12.79 3.55
C ILE A 8 0.73 -12.24 4.30
N VAL A 9 1.94 -12.52 3.82
CA VAL A 9 3.18 -12.12 4.50
C VAL A 9 3.27 -10.59 4.59
N ILE A 10 3.02 -9.88 3.49
CA ILE A 10 3.07 -8.42 3.46
C ILE A 10 1.99 -7.82 4.35
N PHE A 11 0.76 -8.34 4.28
CA PHE A 11 -0.34 -7.90 5.14
C PHE A 11 0.01 -8.07 6.63
N ILE A 12 0.52 -9.22 7.02
CA ILE A 12 0.92 -9.48 8.41
C ILE A 12 2.04 -8.52 8.83
N PHE A 13 3.04 -8.32 7.96
CA PHE A 13 4.16 -7.44 8.27
C PHE A 13 3.72 -5.97 8.41
N ASP A 14 2.82 -5.51 7.54
CA ASP A 14 2.20 -4.20 7.65
C ASP A 14 1.45 -4.05 8.99
N GLN A 15 0.57 -4.98 9.32
CA GLN A 15 -0.24 -4.91 10.52
C GLN A 15 0.59 -5.02 11.81
N ILE A 16 1.62 -5.87 11.83
CA ILE A 16 2.53 -5.96 12.98
C ILE A 16 3.28 -4.64 13.17
N SER A 17 3.80 -4.05 12.08
CA SER A 17 4.52 -2.78 12.17
C SER A 17 3.63 -1.65 12.68
N LYS A 18 2.41 -1.52 12.17
CA LYS A 18 1.42 -0.54 12.62
C LYS A 18 1.03 -0.75 14.09
N TRP A 19 0.82 -2.00 14.48
CA TRP A 19 0.55 -2.35 15.88
C TRP A 19 1.73 -1.96 16.80
N CYS A 20 2.96 -2.21 16.40
CA CYS A 20 4.14 -1.79 17.17
C CYS A 20 4.19 -0.26 17.31
N ILE A 21 4.00 0.48 16.23
CA ILE A 21 3.99 1.94 16.26
C ILE A 21 2.90 2.45 17.18
N HIS A 22 1.67 1.94 17.04
CA HIS A 22 0.52 2.35 17.86
C HIS A 22 0.75 2.11 19.36
N ASN A 23 1.41 1.00 19.75
CA ASN A 23 1.57 0.63 21.16
C ASN A 23 2.82 1.22 21.82
N TYR A 24 3.87 1.53 21.04
CA TYR A 24 5.17 1.96 21.59
C TYR A 24 5.51 3.42 21.30
N MET A 25 4.71 4.14 20.52
CA MET A 25 4.93 5.55 20.22
C MET A 25 3.70 6.38 20.59
N ASN A 26 3.92 7.61 21.03
CA ASN A 26 2.86 8.59 21.20
C ASN A 26 2.51 9.22 19.85
N LEU A 27 1.24 9.60 19.65
CA LEU A 27 0.81 10.30 18.46
C LEU A 27 1.66 11.57 18.24
N TYR A 28 2.12 11.77 17.01
CA TYR A 28 3.07 12.81 16.55
C TYR A 28 4.49 12.68 17.11
N GLN A 29 4.81 11.62 17.83
CA GLN A 29 6.20 11.34 18.21
C GLN A 29 7.02 11.02 16.98
N SER A 30 8.25 11.54 16.92
CA SER A 30 9.21 11.28 15.86
C SER A 30 10.53 10.77 16.46
N ILE A 31 10.99 9.61 15.98
CA ILE A 31 12.23 8.95 16.42
C ILE A 31 13.15 8.86 15.19
N PRO A 32 14.36 9.44 15.23
CA PRO A 32 15.31 9.30 14.15
C PRO A 32 15.84 7.86 14.09
N ILE A 33 15.78 7.24 12.91
CA ILE A 33 16.41 5.95 12.60
C ILE A 33 17.74 6.20 11.88
N ILE A 34 17.72 7.14 10.92
CA ILE A 34 18.91 7.67 10.25
C ILE A 34 18.75 9.19 10.29
N GLU A 35 19.62 9.87 11.04
CA GLU A 35 19.56 11.33 11.18
C GLU A 35 19.55 12.02 9.81
N ASN A 36 18.71 13.04 9.68
CA ASN A 36 18.51 13.84 8.47
C ASN A 36 17.99 13.07 7.25
N PHE A 37 17.58 11.77 7.42
CA PHE A 37 17.08 10.98 6.30
C PHE A 37 15.84 10.14 6.62
N LEU A 38 15.85 9.29 7.66
CA LEU A 38 14.76 8.38 7.96
C LEU A 38 14.33 8.50 9.41
N TYR A 39 13.04 8.71 9.61
CA TYR A 39 12.41 8.77 10.93
C TYR A 39 11.23 7.82 11.01
N PHE A 40 10.92 7.32 12.20
CA PHE A 40 9.60 6.82 12.50
C PHE A 40 8.82 7.95 13.17
N THR A 41 7.77 8.41 12.49
CA THR A 41 6.89 9.49 12.98
C THR A 41 5.47 8.95 13.00
N TYR A 42 4.90 8.75 14.18
CA TYR A 42 3.55 8.21 14.29
C TYR A 42 2.51 9.27 13.96
N VAL A 43 1.73 9.05 12.91
CA VAL A 43 0.55 9.85 12.56
C VAL A 43 -0.60 8.93 12.20
N THR A 44 -1.83 9.43 12.33
CA THR A 44 -3.02 8.78 11.82
C THR A 44 -3.58 9.58 10.65
N ASN A 45 -4.05 8.86 9.63
CA ASN A 45 -4.59 9.42 8.41
C ASN A 45 -6.07 9.02 8.29
N ASP A 46 -6.95 9.97 8.50
CA ASP A 46 -8.41 9.81 8.42
C ASP A 46 -8.93 9.75 6.98
N GLY A 47 -8.01 9.63 6.01
CA GLY A 47 -8.33 9.50 4.60
C GLY A 47 -8.11 10.77 3.79
N MET A 48 -7.33 11.70 4.31
CA MET A 48 -6.85 12.84 3.52
C MET A 48 -5.74 12.37 2.59
N ALA A 49 -6.02 12.31 1.29
CA ALA A 49 -4.99 12.18 0.29
C ALA A 49 -4.49 13.59 -0.09
N PHE A 50 -3.20 13.84 0.09
CA PHE A 50 -2.58 15.13 -0.24
C PHE A 50 -3.20 16.34 0.47
N GLY A 51 -3.76 16.17 1.68
CA GLY A 51 -4.40 17.25 2.43
C GLY A 51 -5.81 17.61 1.96
N LEU A 52 -6.41 16.83 1.06
CA LEU A 52 -7.78 17.04 0.59
C LEU A 52 -8.74 16.18 1.41
N SER A 53 -9.61 16.81 2.19
CA SER A 53 -10.75 16.15 2.84
C SER A 53 -11.90 15.97 1.85
N LEU A 54 -12.35 14.74 1.64
CA LEU A 54 -13.52 14.47 0.81
C LEU A 54 -14.82 14.62 1.64
N PRO A 55 -15.90 15.17 1.08
CA PRO A 55 -17.22 15.12 1.71
C PRO A 55 -17.65 13.68 1.98
N GLY A 56 -17.99 13.36 3.22
CA GLY A 56 -18.23 11.98 3.66
C GLY A 56 -16.97 11.17 3.95
N GLY A 57 -15.81 11.77 3.82
CA GLY A 57 -14.46 11.40 4.24
C GLY A 57 -14.19 9.90 4.28
N GLN A 58 -14.09 9.40 5.48
CA GLN A 58 -13.72 8.03 5.81
C GLN A 58 -14.63 6.94 5.22
N ILE A 59 -15.97 7.16 5.21
CA ILE A 59 -16.93 6.17 4.68
C ILE A 59 -16.75 5.99 3.18
N VAL A 60 -16.59 7.09 2.45
CA VAL A 60 -16.39 7.07 0.99
C VAL A 60 -15.08 6.39 0.66
N LEU A 61 -14.00 6.70 1.38
CA LEU A 61 -12.69 6.09 1.15
C LEU A 61 -12.66 4.60 1.50
N SER A 62 -13.35 4.21 2.59
CA SER A 62 -13.48 2.80 2.93
C SER A 62 -14.28 2.04 1.85
N ALA A 63 -15.38 2.59 1.38
CA ALA A 63 -16.18 2.00 0.30
C ALA A 63 -15.36 1.87 -1.00
N LEU A 64 -14.64 2.92 -1.40
CA LEU A 64 -13.76 2.88 -2.56
C LEU A 64 -12.64 1.84 -2.39
N SER A 65 -12.04 1.73 -1.20
CA SER A 65 -11.01 0.73 -0.89
C SER A 65 -11.56 -0.69 -1.01
N ILE A 66 -12.78 -0.94 -0.55
CA ILE A 66 -13.45 -2.24 -0.69
C ILE A 66 -13.67 -2.56 -2.17
N ILE A 67 -14.27 -1.63 -2.93
CA ILE A 67 -14.52 -1.82 -4.37
C ILE A 67 -13.21 -2.11 -5.10
N MET A 68 -12.18 -1.29 -4.87
CA MET A 68 -10.88 -1.47 -5.51
C MET A 68 -10.24 -2.81 -5.14
N THR A 69 -10.34 -3.24 -3.89
CA THR A 69 -9.80 -4.53 -3.45
C THR A 69 -10.51 -5.69 -4.16
N ILE A 70 -11.84 -5.61 -4.34
CA ILE A 70 -12.61 -6.61 -5.09
C ILE A 70 -12.20 -6.65 -6.56
N VAL A 71 -12.08 -5.48 -7.20
CA VAL A 71 -11.62 -5.37 -8.61
C VAL A 71 -10.23 -5.96 -8.77
N LEU A 72 -9.29 -5.61 -7.89
CA LEU A 72 -7.93 -6.15 -7.90
C LEU A 72 -7.91 -7.67 -7.71
N GLY A 73 -8.74 -8.19 -6.80
CA GLY A 73 -8.89 -9.63 -6.59
C GLY A 73 -9.43 -10.35 -7.83
N TYR A 74 -10.38 -9.73 -8.54
CA TYR A 74 -10.89 -10.25 -9.81
C TYR A 74 -9.82 -10.22 -10.91
N LEU A 75 -9.08 -9.12 -11.04
CA LEU A 75 -7.95 -9.05 -11.98
C LEU A 75 -6.88 -10.09 -11.68
N PHE A 76 -6.54 -10.28 -10.40
CA PHE A 76 -5.61 -11.32 -9.98
C PHE A 76 -6.09 -12.73 -10.35
N TRP A 77 -7.40 -12.98 -10.22
CA TRP A 77 -7.99 -14.25 -10.63
C TRP A 77 -7.94 -14.45 -12.15
N LEU A 78 -8.19 -13.41 -12.95
CA LEU A 78 -8.04 -13.47 -14.39
C LEU A 78 -6.59 -13.78 -14.80
N GLU A 79 -5.64 -13.13 -14.13
CA GLU A 79 -4.20 -13.25 -14.39
C GLU A 79 -3.53 -14.48 -13.73
N ARG A 80 -4.31 -15.39 -13.13
CA ARG A 80 -3.76 -16.58 -12.42
C ARG A 80 -2.84 -17.45 -13.27
N HIS A 81 -3.04 -17.45 -14.59
CA HIS A 81 -2.22 -18.16 -15.59
C HIS A 81 -1.32 -17.22 -16.39
N GLY A 82 -1.43 -15.91 -16.18
CA GLY A 82 -0.69 -14.87 -16.88
C GLY A 82 0.79 -14.78 -16.48
N HIS A 83 1.41 -13.69 -16.90
CA HIS A 83 2.84 -13.44 -16.70
C HIS A 83 3.21 -13.34 -15.20
N ILE A 84 4.41 -13.83 -14.85
CA ILE A 84 4.89 -13.88 -13.47
C ILE A 84 4.97 -12.49 -12.83
N LEU A 85 5.43 -11.49 -13.58
CA LEU A 85 5.58 -10.11 -13.11
C LEU A 85 4.21 -9.49 -12.78
N MET A 86 3.18 -9.75 -13.59
CA MET A 86 1.82 -9.27 -13.36
C MET A 86 1.24 -9.85 -12.07
N LYS A 87 1.39 -11.15 -11.85
CA LYS A 87 0.95 -11.81 -10.61
C LYS A 87 1.65 -11.25 -9.38
N PHE A 88 2.95 -11.00 -9.49
CA PHE A 88 3.72 -10.41 -8.40
C PHE A 88 3.27 -8.96 -8.13
N ALA A 89 3.11 -8.14 -9.17
CA ALA A 89 2.61 -6.78 -9.08
C ALA A 89 1.23 -6.70 -8.40
N LEU A 90 0.27 -7.48 -8.90
CA LEU A 90 -1.08 -7.52 -8.33
C LEU A 90 -1.08 -8.01 -6.87
N SER A 91 -0.22 -8.98 -6.52
CA SER A 91 -0.11 -9.45 -5.13
C SER A 91 0.35 -8.34 -4.19
N LEU A 92 1.33 -7.53 -4.60
CA LEU A 92 1.81 -6.38 -3.83
C LEU A 92 0.70 -5.32 -3.66
N ILE A 93 -0.01 -4.99 -4.74
CA ILE A 93 -1.09 -4.00 -4.69
C ILE A 93 -2.23 -4.49 -3.79
N ILE A 94 -2.65 -5.75 -3.92
CA ILE A 94 -3.70 -6.33 -3.09
C ILE A 94 -3.29 -6.36 -1.62
N ALA A 95 -2.06 -6.75 -1.31
CA ALA A 95 -1.57 -6.79 0.07
C ALA A 95 -1.64 -5.42 0.74
N GLY A 96 -1.16 -4.38 0.06
CA GLY A 96 -1.24 -3.02 0.59
C GLY A 96 -2.66 -2.47 0.65
N ALA A 97 -3.49 -2.76 -0.36
CA ALA A 97 -4.91 -2.38 -0.33
C ALA A 97 -5.64 -3.00 0.86
N LEU A 98 -5.41 -4.29 1.15
CA LEU A 98 -5.96 -5.00 2.31
C LEU A 98 -5.45 -4.43 3.64
N GLY A 99 -4.15 -4.08 3.74
CA GLY A 99 -3.57 -3.50 4.94
C GLY A 99 -4.26 -2.19 5.33
N ASN A 100 -4.34 -1.25 4.39
CA ASN A 100 -4.98 0.04 4.63
C ASN A 100 -6.52 -0.06 4.75
N LEU A 101 -7.15 -1.02 4.08
CA LEU A 101 -8.57 -1.30 4.25
C LEU A 101 -8.87 -1.83 5.65
N PHE A 102 -8.06 -2.75 6.16
CA PHE A 102 -8.21 -3.30 7.50
C PHE A 102 -8.18 -2.19 8.56
N ASP A 103 -7.22 -1.27 8.47
CA ASP A 103 -7.12 -0.14 9.40
C ASP A 103 -8.39 0.73 9.35
N ARG A 104 -8.85 1.11 8.16
CA ARG A 104 -10.05 1.94 7.99
C ARG A 104 -11.32 1.29 8.54
N VAL A 105 -11.46 -0.02 8.36
CA VAL A 105 -12.65 -0.74 8.85
C VAL A 105 -12.59 -0.95 10.37
N SER A 106 -11.37 -1.18 10.91
CA SER A 106 -11.19 -1.53 12.32
C SER A 106 -11.07 -0.31 13.24
N TYR A 107 -10.34 0.73 12.77
CA TYR A 107 -9.97 1.90 13.59
C TYR A 107 -10.52 3.21 13.04
N GLY A 108 -10.94 3.21 11.80
CA GLY A 108 -11.43 4.39 11.14
C GLY A 108 -10.38 5.23 10.45
N GLU A 109 -9.15 5.04 10.74
CA GLU A 109 -8.00 5.79 10.24
C GLU A 109 -6.84 4.83 9.96
N VAL A 110 -5.90 5.25 9.12
CA VAL A 110 -4.71 4.46 8.77
C VAL A 110 -3.54 4.93 9.60
N VAL A 111 -2.75 4.00 10.12
CA VAL A 111 -1.50 4.30 10.84
C VAL A 111 -0.37 4.47 9.83
N ASP A 112 0.22 5.68 9.78
CA ASP A 112 1.37 6.01 8.97
C ASP A 112 2.57 6.34 9.86
N PHE A 113 3.79 5.93 9.44
CA PHE A 113 4.96 6.07 10.32
C PHE A 113 6.31 6.18 9.62
N ILE A 114 6.45 5.83 8.36
CA ILE A 114 7.70 5.95 7.60
C ILE A 114 7.82 7.38 7.11
N HIS A 115 8.80 8.12 7.60
CA HIS A 115 8.99 9.52 7.29
C HIS A 115 10.38 9.76 6.72
N ILE A 116 10.46 10.12 5.44
CA ILE A 116 11.71 10.41 4.73
C ILE A 116 11.90 11.92 4.66
N LYS A 117 13.08 12.41 5.09
CA LYS A 117 13.49 13.80 5.06
C LYS A 117 14.85 13.93 4.37
N LEU A 118 15.10 15.04 3.70
CA LEU A 118 16.42 15.39 3.20
C LEU A 118 16.88 16.68 3.89
N GLY A 119 17.49 16.51 5.07
CA GLY A 119 17.84 17.62 5.93
C GLY A 119 16.62 18.40 6.40
N SER A 120 16.71 19.73 6.39
CA SER A 120 15.63 20.65 6.77
C SER A 120 14.85 21.24 5.58
N PHE A 121 15.24 20.93 4.34
CA PHE A 121 14.72 21.62 3.15
C PHE A 121 13.66 20.82 2.39
N TRP A 122 13.52 19.51 2.65
CA TRP A 122 12.53 18.67 1.98
C TRP A 122 12.13 17.48 2.84
N GLU A 123 10.82 17.17 2.85
CA GLU A 123 10.27 15.99 3.49
C GLU A 123 9.19 15.36 2.60
N TRP A 124 9.12 14.03 2.62
CA TRP A 124 8.05 13.28 1.95
C TRP A 124 6.87 13.11 2.89
N TYR A 125 5.69 12.89 2.33
CA TYR A 125 4.53 12.49 3.12
C TYR A 125 4.86 11.24 3.93
N ILE A 126 4.32 11.16 5.16
CA ILE A 126 4.48 10.00 6.01
C ILE A 126 3.61 8.89 5.44
N PHE A 127 4.13 7.67 5.35
CA PHE A 127 3.49 6.52 4.74
C PHE A 127 3.79 5.24 5.55
N ASN A 128 3.25 4.10 5.11
CA ASN A 128 3.40 2.81 5.77
C ASN A 128 3.88 1.71 4.81
N ILE A 129 3.94 0.47 5.29
CA ILE A 129 4.37 -0.68 4.49
C ILE A 129 3.33 -1.01 3.41
N ALA A 130 2.04 -0.87 3.69
CA ALA A 130 0.98 -1.07 2.71
C ALA A 130 1.13 -0.11 1.52
N ASP A 131 1.39 1.18 1.77
CA ASP A 131 1.61 2.18 0.71
C ASP A 131 2.85 1.88 -0.12
N THR A 132 3.94 1.47 0.54
CA THR A 132 5.17 1.01 -0.11
C THR A 132 4.87 -0.17 -1.05
N SER A 133 4.10 -1.13 -0.56
CA SER A 133 3.72 -2.32 -1.33
C SER A 133 2.88 -1.96 -2.55
N VAL A 134 1.87 -1.07 -2.39
CA VAL A 134 1.07 -0.56 -3.52
C VAL A 134 1.97 0.15 -4.53
N SER A 135 2.85 1.02 -4.08
CA SER A 135 3.72 1.82 -4.95
C SER A 135 4.66 0.93 -5.79
N ILE A 136 5.33 -0.04 -5.15
CA ILE A 136 6.20 -0.99 -5.85
C ILE A 136 5.36 -1.85 -6.82
N GLY A 137 4.20 -2.34 -6.37
CA GLY A 137 3.29 -3.12 -7.19
C GLY A 137 2.83 -2.35 -8.44
N MET A 138 2.48 -1.07 -8.30
CA MET A 138 2.10 -0.20 -9.42
C MET A 138 3.24 0.00 -10.41
N ILE A 139 4.48 0.21 -9.94
CA ILE A 139 5.65 0.31 -10.82
C ILE A 139 5.83 -0.98 -11.63
N LEU A 140 5.76 -2.14 -10.98
CA LEU A 140 5.90 -3.43 -11.65
C LEU A 140 4.75 -3.70 -12.63
N PHE A 141 3.53 -3.29 -12.28
CA PHE A 141 2.36 -3.36 -13.16
C PHE A 141 2.58 -2.53 -14.43
N LEU A 142 3.06 -1.30 -14.29
CA LEU A 142 3.37 -0.42 -15.43
C LEU A 142 4.50 -1.00 -16.28
N ILE A 143 5.58 -1.50 -15.67
CA ILE A 143 6.66 -2.18 -16.41
C ILE A 143 6.10 -3.34 -17.21
N HIS A 144 5.26 -4.19 -16.62
CA HIS A 144 4.63 -5.29 -17.34
C HIS A 144 3.79 -4.79 -18.52
N SER A 145 2.94 -3.78 -18.29
CA SER A 145 2.03 -3.25 -19.29
C SER A 145 2.76 -2.62 -20.50
N PHE A 146 3.92 -2.01 -20.26
CA PHE A 146 4.67 -1.38 -21.35
C PHE A 146 5.58 -2.35 -22.11
N TYR A 147 6.13 -3.38 -21.46
CA TYR A 147 7.18 -4.20 -22.05
C TYR A 147 6.77 -5.63 -22.39
N PHE A 148 5.68 -6.17 -21.79
CA PHE A 148 5.31 -7.58 -21.91
C PHE A 148 3.89 -7.82 -22.44
N GLN A 149 3.12 -6.76 -22.74
CA GLN A 149 1.74 -6.91 -23.20
C GLN A 149 1.63 -7.39 -24.65
N ASP A 150 2.63 -7.17 -25.49
CA ASP A 150 2.60 -7.54 -26.91
C ASP A 150 2.81 -9.05 -27.15
N GLU A 151 3.54 -9.74 -26.28
CA GLU A 151 3.77 -11.20 -26.43
C GLU A 151 2.49 -12.04 -26.33
N SER A 152 1.48 -11.57 -25.61
CA SER A 152 0.22 -12.32 -25.44
C SER A 152 -0.69 -12.26 -26.67
N LYS A 153 -0.51 -11.31 -27.58
CA LYS A 153 -1.29 -11.16 -28.80
C LYS A 153 -0.76 -12.05 -29.95
N GLU A 154 0.52 -12.32 -29.98
CA GLU A 154 1.13 -13.18 -31.04
C GLU A 154 0.85 -14.67 -30.80
N ILE A 155 0.60 -15.11 -29.56
CA ILE A 155 0.30 -16.52 -29.25
C ILE A 155 -1.19 -16.86 -29.51
N SER A 156 -2.05 -15.85 -29.62
CA SER A 156 -3.50 -16.02 -29.85
C SER A 156 -3.96 -15.75 -31.30
N ALA A 157 -3.04 -15.45 -32.21
CA ALA A 157 -3.26 -15.28 -33.64
C ALA A 157 -2.75 -16.51 -34.44
#